data_93966b4517f71683efb8a2a9dcd649aa
#
_entry.id   93966b4517f71683efb8a2a9dcd649aa
#
_cell.length_a   1.000
_cell.length_b   1.000
_cell.length_c   1.000
_cell.angle_alpha   90.00
_cell.angle_beta   90.00
_cell.angle_gamma   90.00
#
_symmetry.space_group_name_H-M   'P 1'
#
loop_
_entity.id
_entity.type
_entity.pdbx_description
1 polymer ?
#
loop_
_entity_poly.entity_id
_entity_poly.type
_entity_poly.pdbx_seq_one_letter_code
_entity_poly.pdbx_strand_id
1 'polypeptide(L)'
;YSKYKKYVVVNKKYKLEFMNKLSFYNISSYDLVIVDSWKYMKLLARCKYLFNDTSFSRYFVKRSEQVYFNTWHGTPFKTMGRRDKDGLINIGNVQKNFMSCNYLLYPNEYMKEVMLRDYMINGLLDNNIVMSGYPRNEIFFDKNRSYEIKSELNIQDKQIIMYMPTWRGSNSKDIDIENNVNK
;
A
#
# COMPACT_ATOMS: atom_id res chain seq x y z
N TYR A 1 6.24 -8.29 19.98
CA TYR A 1 5.90 -7.10 19.18
C TYR A 1 5.95 -5.78 19.96
N SER A 2 6.07 -5.80 21.28
CA SER A 2 6.11 -4.61 22.15
C SER A 2 7.47 -3.88 22.21
N LYS A 3 8.53 -4.48 21.69
CA LYS A 3 9.91 -3.98 21.80
C LYS A 3 10.14 -2.66 21.04
N TYR A 4 9.38 -2.39 20.01
CA TYR A 4 9.57 -1.20 19.17
C TYR A 4 8.42 -0.22 19.31
N LYS A 5 8.75 1.06 19.41
CA LYS A 5 7.77 2.13 19.31
C LYS A 5 7.28 2.24 17.87
N LYS A 6 5.96 2.24 17.70
CA LYS A 6 5.31 2.25 16.40
C LYS A 6 4.67 3.59 16.11
N TYR A 7 4.89 4.08 14.90
CA TYR A 7 4.29 5.30 14.40
C TYR A 7 3.49 5.00 13.15
N VAL A 8 2.23 5.39 13.15
CA VAL A 8 1.34 5.23 12.01
C VAL A 8 1.06 6.59 11.41
N VAL A 9 1.40 6.74 10.15
CA VAL A 9 1.24 8.00 9.42
C VAL A 9 -0.13 8.07 8.80
N VAL A 10 -0.82 9.20 8.97
CA VAL A 10 -2.17 9.41 8.47
C VAL A 10 -2.34 10.82 7.92
N ASN A 11 -3.17 10.97 6.90
CA ASN A 11 -3.58 12.29 6.44
C ASN A 11 -4.48 12.97 7.48
N LYS A 12 -4.29 14.27 7.71
CA LYS A 12 -5.06 15.04 8.68
C LYS A 12 -6.58 14.90 8.48
N LYS A 13 -7.03 14.87 7.23
CA LYS A 13 -8.45 14.73 6.84
C LYS A 13 -9.08 13.44 7.37
N TYR A 14 -8.32 12.34 7.35
CA TYR A 14 -8.84 11.00 7.69
C TYR A 14 -8.46 10.54 9.10
N LYS A 15 -7.85 11.41 9.92
CA LYS A 15 -7.34 11.03 11.24
C LYS A 15 -8.42 10.40 12.13
N LEU A 16 -9.58 11.04 12.25
CA LEU A 16 -10.67 10.56 13.12
C LEU A 16 -11.23 9.23 12.64
N GLU A 17 -11.50 9.10 11.35
CA GLU A 17 -11.97 7.85 10.76
C GLU A 17 -10.99 6.71 11.02
N PHE A 18 -9.69 6.98 10.84
CA PHE A 18 -8.64 6.00 11.06
C PHE A 18 -8.53 5.59 12.53
N MET A 19 -8.64 6.52 13.47
CA MET A 19 -8.67 6.24 14.91
C MET A 19 -9.86 5.34 15.27
N ASN A 20 -11.04 5.62 14.74
CA ASN A 20 -12.23 4.81 14.99
C ASN A 20 -12.05 3.38 14.45
N LYS A 21 -11.48 3.22 13.25
CA LYS A 21 -11.17 1.89 12.69
C LYS A 21 -10.17 1.12 13.56
N LEU A 22 -9.09 1.74 13.99
CA LEU A 22 -8.10 1.08 14.86
C LEU A 22 -8.71 0.67 16.21
N SER A 23 -9.55 1.54 16.80
CA SER A 23 -10.27 1.22 18.04
C SER A 23 -11.24 0.04 17.84
N PHE A 24 -11.99 0.02 16.76
CA PHE A 24 -12.91 -1.06 16.42
C PHE A 24 -12.19 -2.42 16.32
N TYR A 25 -10.99 -2.44 15.77
CA TYR A 25 -10.17 -3.66 15.68
C TYR A 25 -9.28 -3.90 16.90
N ASN A 26 -9.46 -3.16 18.00
CA ASN A 26 -8.66 -3.27 19.22
C ASN A 26 -7.14 -3.11 18.97
N ILE A 27 -6.75 -2.36 17.95
CA ILE A 27 -5.35 -2.08 17.66
C ILE A 27 -4.90 -0.91 18.52
N SER A 28 -3.95 -1.18 19.38
CA SER A 28 -3.35 -0.22 20.33
C SER A 28 -1.82 -0.20 20.22
N SER A 29 -1.15 0.55 21.06
CA SER A 29 0.32 0.61 21.15
C SER A 29 0.98 1.24 19.91
N TYR A 30 0.39 2.34 19.39
CA TYR A 30 0.95 3.16 18.33
C TYR A 30 0.78 4.66 18.63
N ASP A 31 1.61 5.48 18.01
CA ASP A 31 1.43 6.93 17.96
C ASP A 31 0.98 7.33 16.53
N LEU A 32 -0.09 8.12 16.42
CA LEU A 32 -0.48 8.71 15.15
C LEU A 32 0.37 9.94 14.82
N VAL A 33 0.75 10.02 13.56
CA VAL A 33 1.56 11.10 13.01
C VAL A 33 0.90 11.64 11.75
N ILE A 34 0.71 12.95 11.69
CA ILE A 34 0.17 13.59 10.49
C ILE A 34 1.27 13.66 9.43
N VAL A 35 0.95 13.20 8.22
CA VAL A 35 1.85 13.30 7.06
C VAL A 35 2.26 14.77 6.83
N ASP A 36 3.49 14.98 6.42
CA ASP A 36 4.10 16.29 6.13
C ASP A 36 4.19 17.27 7.34
N SER A 37 3.93 16.77 8.56
CA SER A 37 4.19 17.55 9.77
C SER A 37 5.69 17.53 10.16
N TRP A 38 6.14 18.48 10.95
CA TRP A 38 7.49 18.48 11.53
C TRP A 38 7.80 17.20 12.31
N LYS A 39 6.81 16.64 13.00
CA LYS A 39 6.95 15.35 13.70
C LYS A 39 7.19 14.22 12.68
N TYR A 40 6.44 14.20 11.59
CA TYR A 40 6.64 13.23 10.50
C TYR A 40 8.05 13.30 9.93
N MET A 41 8.52 14.50 9.57
CA MET A 41 9.87 14.69 9.01
C MET A 41 10.97 14.23 9.96
N LYS A 42 10.86 14.59 11.26
CA LYS A 42 11.81 14.12 12.28
C LYS A 42 11.81 12.60 12.43
N LEU A 43 10.65 11.96 12.41
CA LEU A 43 10.53 10.51 12.53
C LEU A 43 11.04 9.80 11.29
N LEU A 44 10.70 10.31 10.10
CA LEU A 44 11.19 9.77 8.83
C LEU A 44 12.73 9.77 8.79
N ALA A 45 13.36 10.81 9.34
CA ALA A 45 14.81 10.88 9.47
C ALA A 45 15.40 9.96 10.54
N ARG A 46 14.67 9.62 11.60
CA ARG A 46 15.22 8.96 12.81
C ARG A 46 14.81 7.49 12.97
N CYS A 47 13.65 7.09 12.46
CA CYS A 47 13.19 5.71 12.58
C CYS A 47 14.15 4.75 11.87
N LYS A 48 14.46 3.64 12.52
CA LYS A 48 15.30 2.60 11.96
C LYS A 48 14.56 1.79 10.88
N TYR A 49 13.31 1.48 11.13
CA TYR A 49 12.48 0.67 10.22
C TYR A 49 11.41 1.55 9.58
N LEU A 50 11.34 1.51 8.26
CA LEU A 50 10.40 2.27 7.45
C LEU A 50 9.59 1.30 6.61
N PHE A 51 8.27 1.39 6.72
CA PHE A 51 7.32 0.61 5.92
C PHE A 51 6.46 1.57 5.11
N ASN A 52 6.30 1.31 3.83
CA ASN A 52 5.46 2.11 2.95
C ASN A 52 4.86 1.23 1.85
N ASP A 53 3.65 1.54 1.47
CA ASP A 53 2.95 0.90 0.35
C ASP A 53 2.87 1.81 -0.90
N THR A 54 3.44 3.00 -0.82
CA THR A 54 3.51 3.98 -1.91
C THR A 54 4.95 4.52 -2.04
N SER A 55 5.10 5.84 -2.08
CA SER A 55 6.39 6.52 -2.11
C SER A 55 6.48 7.58 -1.04
N PHE A 56 7.60 7.66 -0.36
CA PHE A 56 7.93 8.84 0.43
C PHE A 56 8.12 10.05 -0.48
N SER A 57 8.07 11.23 0.10
CA SER A 57 8.23 12.48 -0.63
C SER A 57 9.56 12.55 -1.38
N ARG A 58 9.64 13.42 -2.40
CA ARG A 58 10.87 13.65 -3.18
C ARG A 58 12.08 14.07 -2.33
N TYR A 59 11.84 14.63 -1.16
CA TYR A 59 12.88 15.07 -0.23
C TYR A 59 13.41 13.95 0.68
N PHE A 60 12.78 12.80 0.67
CA PHE A 60 13.24 11.67 1.46
C PHE A 60 14.59 11.17 0.96
N VAL A 61 15.54 11.07 1.89
CA VAL A 61 16.83 10.42 1.69
C VAL A 61 17.00 9.37 2.78
N LYS A 62 17.11 8.12 2.38
CA LYS A 62 17.34 7.00 3.31
C LYS A 62 18.78 7.04 3.83
N ARG A 63 18.95 6.94 5.14
CA ARG A 63 20.28 6.76 5.75
C ARG A 63 20.71 5.29 5.66
N SER A 64 22.01 5.05 5.76
CA SER A 64 22.58 3.69 5.69
C SER A 64 22.03 2.74 6.73
N GLU A 65 21.78 3.23 7.97
CA GLU A 65 21.29 2.42 9.08
C GLU A 65 19.78 2.16 9.06
N GLN A 66 19.05 2.79 8.15
CA GLN A 66 17.62 2.59 8.00
C GLN A 66 17.33 1.38 7.13
N VAL A 67 16.35 0.60 7.54
CA VAL A 67 15.80 -0.51 6.77
C VAL A 67 14.46 -0.08 6.20
N TYR A 68 14.37 0.03 4.88
CA TYR A 68 13.17 0.42 4.17
C TYR A 68 12.55 -0.78 3.46
N PHE A 69 11.31 -1.07 3.83
CA PHE A 69 10.48 -2.12 3.23
C PHE A 69 9.31 -1.47 2.49
N ASN A 70 9.17 -1.73 1.20
CA ASN A 70 8.05 -1.27 0.40
C ASN A 70 7.23 -2.46 -0.10
N THR A 71 5.93 -2.44 0.18
CA THR A 71 5.01 -3.50 -0.23
C THR A 71 4.31 -3.18 -1.54
N TRP A 72 4.40 -1.92 -1.99
CA TRP A 72 3.45 -1.41 -2.97
C TRP A 72 2.00 -1.65 -2.51
N HIS A 73 1.02 -1.42 -3.37
CA HIS A 73 -0.38 -1.49 -2.95
C HIS A 73 -1.27 -2.37 -3.84
N GLY A 74 -0.71 -3.07 -4.81
CA GLY A 74 -1.46 -4.02 -5.64
C GLY A 74 -0.75 -4.37 -6.94
N THR A 75 -1.17 -5.47 -7.54
CA THR A 75 -0.71 -5.90 -8.86
C THR A 75 -1.26 -4.93 -9.91
N PRO A 76 -0.42 -4.39 -10.80
CA PRO A 76 -0.84 -3.42 -11.79
C PRO A 76 -1.66 -4.07 -12.91
N PHE A 77 -2.90 -3.63 -13.06
CA PHE A 77 -3.77 -3.94 -14.20
C PHE A 77 -3.87 -2.79 -15.21
N LYS A 78 -3.46 -1.60 -14.81
CA LYS A 78 -3.42 -0.40 -15.65
C LYS A 78 -1.99 -0.12 -16.10
N THR A 79 -1.85 0.63 -17.17
CA THR A 79 -0.56 1.15 -17.61
C THR A 79 0.06 2.01 -16.52
N MET A 80 1.34 1.78 -16.21
CA MET A 80 2.07 2.44 -15.14
C MET A 80 3.49 2.81 -15.58
N GLY A 81 4.13 3.62 -14.74
CA GLY A 81 5.53 4.00 -14.95
C GLY A 81 5.74 4.68 -16.30
N ARG A 82 6.81 4.34 -17.00
CA ARG A 82 7.17 4.94 -18.29
C ARG A 82 6.15 4.76 -19.41
N ARG A 83 5.22 3.82 -19.26
CA ARG A 83 4.17 3.54 -20.26
C ARG A 83 2.91 4.36 -20.05
N ASP A 84 2.79 5.07 -18.93
CA ASP A 84 1.73 6.05 -18.74
C ASP A 84 2.01 7.30 -19.60
N LYS A 85 0.96 8.03 -19.98
CA LYS A 85 1.06 9.21 -20.87
C LYS A 85 2.07 10.24 -20.36
N ASP A 86 2.05 10.48 -19.03
CA ASP A 86 2.96 11.41 -18.36
C ASP A 86 4.06 10.68 -17.57
N GLY A 87 4.29 9.41 -17.87
CA GLY A 87 5.08 8.51 -17.05
C GLY A 87 6.51 8.92 -16.87
N LEU A 88 7.19 9.38 -17.94
CA LEU A 88 8.59 9.79 -17.88
C LEU A 88 8.82 10.99 -16.96
N ILE A 89 7.83 11.86 -16.78
CA ILE A 89 7.92 13.04 -15.90
C ILE A 89 7.69 12.61 -14.44
N ASN A 90 6.77 11.68 -14.19
CA ASN A 90 6.28 11.35 -12.86
C ASN A 90 6.98 10.17 -12.19
N ILE A 91 7.68 9.35 -12.95
CA ILE A 91 8.27 8.09 -12.45
C ILE A 91 9.45 8.31 -11.50
N GLY A 92 10.18 9.42 -11.61
CA GLY A 92 11.46 9.60 -10.91
C GLY A 92 11.39 9.45 -9.39
N ASN A 93 10.33 9.95 -8.74
CA ASN A 93 10.19 9.77 -7.29
C ASN A 93 9.90 8.32 -6.89
N VAL A 94 9.07 7.63 -7.65
CA VAL A 94 8.76 6.21 -7.40
C VAL A 94 10.00 5.35 -7.62
N GLN A 95 10.68 5.55 -8.73
CA GLN A 95 11.94 4.86 -9.06
C GLN A 95 12.99 5.07 -7.96
N LYS A 96 13.21 6.32 -7.53
CA LYS A 96 14.11 6.64 -6.42
C LYS A 96 13.73 5.90 -5.13
N ASN A 97 12.43 5.84 -4.80
CA ASN A 97 11.96 5.11 -3.63
C ASN A 97 12.26 3.62 -3.73
N PHE A 98 11.98 2.98 -4.87
CA PHE A 98 12.30 1.57 -5.08
C PHE A 98 13.79 1.30 -4.98
N MET A 99 14.62 2.11 -5.59
CA MET A 99 16.08 1.98 -5.51
C MET A 99 16.63 2.21 -4.09
N SER A 100 15.89 2.91 -3.24
CA SER A 100 16.24 3.14 -1.84
C SER A 100 15.80 2.01 -0.91
N CYS A 101 14.94 1.09 -1.37
CA CYS A 101 14.43 0.00 -0.55
C CYS A 101 15.52 -1.03 -0.26
N ASN A 102 15.48 -1.57 0.96
CA ASN A 102 16.18 -2.80 1.29
C ASN A 102 15.36 -4.02 0.85
N TYR A 103 14.03 -3.89 0.88
CA TYR A 103 13.12 -4.96 0.50
C TYR A 103 11.94 -4.41 -0.29
N LEU A 104 11.67 -5.03 -1.44
CA LEU A 104 10.48 -4.81 -2.27
C LEU A 104 9.64 -6.08 -2.27
N LEU A 105 8.40 -6.00 -1.81
CA LEU A 105 7.49 -7.13 -1.80
C LEU A 105 6.67 -7.19 -3.08
N TYR A 106 6.82 -8.27 -3.84
CA TYR A 106 5.97 -8.56 -4.99
C TYR A 106 5.27 -9.90 -4.79
N PRO A 107 3.94 -9.98 -4.94
CA PRO A 107 3.17 -11.19 -4.66
C PRO A 107 3.23 -12.23 -5.76
N ASN A 108 3.70 -11.88 -6.96
CA ASN A 108 3.82 -12.79 -8.10
C ASN A 108 4.82 -12.27 -9.14
N GLU A 109 5.26 -13.16 -10.01
CA GLU A 109 6.24 -12.85 -11.06
C GLU A 109 5.74 -11.77 -12.04
N TYR A 110 4.45 -11.81 -12.40
CA TYR A 110 3.87 -10.79 -13.28
C TYR A 110 4.08 -9.38 -12.72
N MET A 111 3.78 -9.17 -11.44
CA MET A 111 3.98 -7.87 -10.81
C MET A 111 5.46 -7.49 -10.81
N LYS A 112 6.35 -8.40 -10.45
CA LYS A 112 7.79 -8.18 -10.47
C LYS A 112 8.26 -7.71 -11.84
N GLU A 113 7.94 -8.46 -12.89
CA GLU A 113 8.35 -8.13 -14.26
C GLU A 113 7.82 -6.75 -14.70
N VAL A 114 6.53 -6.49 -14.47
CA VAL A 114 5.91 -5.21 -14.85
C VAL A 114 6.54 -4.05 -14.09
N MET A 115 6.69 -4.17 -12.78
CA MET A 115 7.24 -3.09 -11.96
C MET A 115 8.71 -2.80 -12.28
N LEU A 116 9.53 -3.81 -12.44
CA LEU A 116 10.94 -3.64 -12.78
C LEU A 116 11.12 -3.02 -14.16
N ARG A 117 10.35 -3.47 -15.15
CA ARG A 117 10.39 -2.95 -16.52
C ARG A 117 9.86 -1.53 -16.61
N ASP A 118 8.68 -1.27 -16.03
CA ASP A 118 7.96 -0.01 -16.22
C ASP A 118 8.56 1.14 -15.40
N TYR A 119 9.26 0.82 -14.33
CA TYR A 119 10.06 1.79 -13.57
C TYR A 119 11.56 1.77 -13.91
N MET A 120 11.96 1.03 -14.95
CA MET A 120 13.35 0.98 -15.47
C MET A 120 14.39 0.63 -14.39
N ILE A 121 14.10 -0.35 -13.56
CA ILE A 121 14.95 -0.81 -12.45
C ILE A 121 15.32 -2.29 -12.57
N ASN A 122 15.10 -2.87 -13.74
CA ASN A 122 15.45 -4.26 -14.02
C ASN A 122 16.98 -4.46 -13.93
N GLY A 123 17.40 -5.52 -13.27
CA GLY A 123 18.81 -5.83 -13.03
C GLY A 123 19.50 -4.99 -11.95
N LEU A 124 18.81 -4.04 -11.32
CA LEU A 124 19.38 -3.17 -10.28
C LEU A 124 19.00 -3.62 -8.84
N LEU A 125 17.96 -4.44 -8.68
CA LEU A 125 17.35 -4.73 -7.38
C LEU A 125 17.14 -6.24 -7.13
N ASP A 126 17.83 -7.11 -7.83
CA ASP A 126 17.58 -8.55 -7.80
C ASP A 126 17.68 -9.14 -6.37
N ASN A 127 18.58 -8.62 -5.55
CA ASN A 127 18.77 -9.06 -4.16
C ASN A 127 17.81 -8.40 -3.16
N ASN A 128 16.99 -7.44 -3.61
CA ASN A 128 16.10 -6.67 -2.76
C ASN A 128 14.65 -7.13 -2.87
N ILE A 129 14.35 -8.07 -3.77
CA ILE A 129 13.00 -8.52 -4.05
C ILE A 129 12.60 -9.66 -3.12
N VAL A 130 11.47 -9.48 -2.45
CA VAL A 130 10.83 -10.50 -1.63
C VAL A 130 9.59 -11.01 -2.37
N MET A 131 9.63 -12.26 -2.82
CA MET A 131 8.49 -12.91 -3.47
C MET A 131 7.62 -13.55 -2.39
N SER A 132 6.52 -12.89 -2.02
CA SER A 132 5.59 -13.39 -0.99
C SER A 132 4.23 -12.70 -1.11
N GLY A 133 3.17 -13.38 -0.69
CA GLY A 133 1.84 -12.79 -0.63
C GLY A 133 1.77 -11.52 0.24
N TYR A 134 0.79 -10.67 -0.03
CA TYR A 134 0.56 -9.50 0.82
C TYR A 134 0.06 -9.90 2.20
N PRO A 135 0.64 -9.37 3.30
CA PRO A 135 0.18 -9.67 4.66
C PRO A 135 -1.32 -9.38 4.86
N ARG A 136 -1.87 -8.36 4.20
CA ARG A 136 -3.31 -8.03 4.27
C ARG A 136 -4.23 -9.12 3.73
N ASN A 137 -3.70 -10.06 2.94
CA ASN A 137 -4.47 -11.16 2.35
C ASN A 137 -4.48 -12.41 3.25
N GLU A 138 -3.80 -12.40 4.38
CA GLU A 138 -3.74 -13.54 5.33
C GLU A 138 -5.15 -13.94 5.80
N ILE A 139 -6.05 -12.96 5.95
CA ILE A 139 -7.44 -13.19 6.35
C ILE A 139 -8.20 -14.12 5.40
N PHE A 140 -7.83 -14.21 4.12
CA PHE A 140 -8.48 -15.12 3.17
C PHE A 140 -8.18 -16.60 3.43
N PHE A 141 -7.15 -16.88 4.23
CA PHE A 141 -6.77 -18.24 4.61
C PHE A 141 -7.34 -18.64 5.99
N ASP A 142 -7.98 -17.72 6.70
CA ASP A 142 -8.65 -17.99 7.98
C ASP A 142 -10.05 -18.55 7.72
N LYS A 143 -10.16 -19.88 7.81
CA LYS A 143 -11.43 -20.59 7.62
C LYS A 143 -12.47 -20.26 8.69
N ASN A 144 -12.03 -20.02 9.94
CA ASN A 144 -12.93 -19.69 11.03
C ASN A 144 -13.57 -18.33 10.80
N ARG A 145 -12.76 -17.34 10.40
CA ARG A 145 -13.26 -16.00 10.09
C ARG A 145 -14.21 -16.00 8.90
N SER A 146 -13.96 -16.82 7.90
CA SER A 146 -14.87 -16.99 6.76
C SER A 146 -16.24 -17.53 7.20
N TYR A 147 -16.24 -18.51 8.10
CA TYR A 147 -17.49 -19.06 8.65
C TYR A 147 -18.26 -18.04 9.48
N GLU A 148 -17.57 -17.32 10.37
CA GLU A 148 -18.17 -16.25 11.18
C GLU A 148 -18.85 -15.19 10.31
N ILE A 149 -18.15 -14.66 9.28
CA ILE A 149 -18.71 -13.66 8.37
C ILE A 149 -19.95 -14.18 7.64
N LYS A 150 -19.91 -15.41 7.14
CA LYS A 150 -21.06 -16.02 6.49
C LYS A 150 -22.26 -16.16 7.44
N SER A 151 -21.98 -16.48 8.70
CA SER A 151 -23.00 -16.58 9.75
C SER A 151 -23.59 -15.21 10.07
N GLU A 152 -22.76 -14.20 10.29
CA GLU A 152 -23.19 -12.81 10.52
C GLU A 152 -24.08 -12.27 9.39
N LEU A 153 -23.81 -12.66 8.15
CA LEU A 153 -24.55 -12.24 6.97
C LEU A 153 -25.76 -13.15 6.62
N ASN A 154 -25.99 -14.24 7.36
CA ASN A 154 -27.02 -15.26 7.09
C ASN A 154 -26.92 -15.84 5.66
N ILE A 155 -25.69 -16.17 5.24
CA ILE A 155 -25.40 -16.69 3.89
C ILE A 155 -24.57 -17.98 3.90
N GLN A 156 -24.64 -18.75 5.00
CA GLN A 156 -23.77 -19.94 5.22
C GLN A 156 -23.84 -20.94 4.07
N ASP A 157 -25.04 -21.19 3.57
CA ASP A 157 -25.32 -22.21 2.54
C ASP A 157 -25.43 -21.61 1.12
N LYS A 158 -25.11 -20.33 0.96
CA LYS A 158 -25.21 -19.65 -0.33
C LYS A 158 -23.89 -19.60 -1.05
N GLN A 159 -23.95 -19.78 -2.38
CA GLN A 159 -22.84 -19.41 -3.26
C GLN A 159 -22.83 -17.88 -3.42
N ILE A 160 -21.68 -17.29 -3.19
CA ILE A 160 -21.51 -15.83 -3.21
C ILE A 160 -20.81 -15.46 -4.54
N ILE A 161 -21.44 -14.58 -5.30
CA ILE A 161 -20.82 -13.93 -6.45
C ILE A 161 -20.66 -12.47 -6.10
N MET A 162 -19.41 -11.98 -6.14
CA MET A 162 -19.08 -10.60 -5.84
C MET A 162 -18.59 -9.88 -7.09
N TYR A 163 -19.27 -8.81 -7.48
CA TYR A 163 -18.85 -7.93 -8.56
C TYR A 163 -18.28 -6.65 -7.95
N MET A 164 -16.96 -6.45 -8.09
CA MET A 164 -16.25 -5.28 -7.57
C MET A 164 -15.45 -4.60 -8.70
N PRO A 165 -16.09 -3.83 -9.56
CA PRO A 165 -15.39 -3.14 -10.65
C PRO A 165 -14.48 -2.06 -10.07
N THR A 166 -13.33 -1.85 -10.74
CA THR A 166 -12.47 -0.71 -10.40
C THR A 166 -13.12 0.60 -10.85
N TRP A 167 -12.81 1.67 -10.12
CA TRP A 167 -13.24 3.01 -10.50
C TRP A 167 -12.75 3.39 -11.92
N ARG A 168 -13.55 4.15 -12.64
CA ARG A 168 -13.22 4.71 -13.95
C ARG A 168 -13.04 6.21 -13.83
N GLY A 169 -12.05 6.79 -14.50
CA GLY A 169 -11.77 8.23 -14.51
C GLY A 169 -10.26 8.52 -14.43
N SER A 170 -9.89 9.76 -14.68
CA SER A 170 -8.52 10.28 -14.51
C SER A 170 -8.44 11.06 -13.19
N ASN A 171 -7.46 10.71 -12.35
CA ASN A 171 -7.01 11.48 -11.19
C ASN A 171 -8.12 12.10 -10.32
N SER A 172 -8.67 11.28 -9.40
CA SER A 172 -9.38 11.73 -8.18
C SER A 172 -10.52 12.75 -8.37
N LYS A 173 -11.09 12.90 -9.56
CA LYS A 173 -12.34 13.64 -9.71
C LYS A 173 -13.48 12.69 -9.41
N ASP A 174 -14.35 13.09 -8.51
CA ASP A 174 -15.53 12.35 -8.10
C ASP A 174 -16.30 11.87 -9.34
N ILE A 175 -16.37 10.55 -9.47
CA ILE A 175 -17.18 9.95 -10.52
C ILE A 175 -18.55 9.79 -9.90
N ASP A 176 -19.50 10.44 -10.53
CA ASP A 176 -20.90 10.27 -10.25
C ASP A 176 -21.29 8.81 -10.60
N ILE A 177 -21.31 7.96 -9.58
CA ILE A 177 -21.55 6.50 -9.72
C ILE A 177 -22.99 6.26 -10.23
N GLU A 178 -23.92 7.15 -9.91
CA GLU A 178 -25.33 7.00 -10.29
C GLU A 178 -25.56 7.09 -11.79
N ASN A 179 -24.74 7.84 -12.52
CA ASN A 179 -24.91 8.01 -13.98
C ASN A 179 -24.22 6.95 -14.84
N ASN A 180 -23.47 6.02 -14.25
CA ASN A 180 -22.72 5.01 -15.01
C ASN A 180 -23.26 3.57 -14.91
N VAL A 181 -24.31 3.35 -14.13
CA VAL A 181 -24.95 2.01 -13.99
C VAL A 181 -25.99 1.75 -15.08
N ASN A 182 -26.43 2.79 -15.80
CA ASN A 182 -27.53 2.71 -16.80
C ASN A 182 -27.04 2.86 -18.26
N LYS A 183 -25.78 2.53 -18.55
CA LYS A 183 -25.29 2.46 -19.93
C LYS A 183 -24.73 1.11 -20.27
#